data_0759e2c8aa63186f2f189cdeb2ba9eff
#
_entry.id   0759e2c8aa63186f2f189cdeb2ba9eff
#
_cell.length_a   1.000
_cell.length_b   1.000
_cell.length_c   1.000
_cell.angle_alpha   90.00
_cell.angle_beta   90.00
_cell.angle_gamma   90.00
#
_symmetry.space_group_name_H-M   'P 1'
#
loop_
_entity.id
_entity.type
_entity.pdbx_description
1 polymer ?
#
loop_
_entity_poly.entity_id
_entity_poly.type
_entity_poly.pdbx_seq_one_letter_code
_entity_poly.pdbx_strand_id
1 'polypeptide(L)'
;MKKSLIALSSMLMLGGTAHAQKVAFEEYDLANGLHVILHNDSSAPVVITSVMYHVGAKDEQPDRTGFAHFFEHLLFEGTENIKRGEWFKIVTSNGGVNNANTTEDRTYYYEVFPSNNLELGLWMESERMLHPVINQIGVDTQNEVVKEEKRLRYDNSPYGQLIPQVKKYMFTKHPYRWTTIGSMEHLDAAKLEEFQAFNKKFYIPNNAVLIVAGDINNPTQTKQWIEKYFGSIPKGPAIVRQTFVEDPITQPINATFEDSNIQKPMVVAAYRTPSMKTRDARVLDFISTYLSDGKSSKLYKKIVDDKKMALQIGAFSYNQEDYGTYILYGMPQGEFTSKDLVKEIDEEIVKLQTDLISENDLQKLKNKYENQYVSGNSSVEGIADNLASYYLLYGDVNLINTEIEMYNSITREEIRTVAKKYLNPNQRLLLDYVPAKDKAENK
;
A
#
# COMPACT_ATOMS: atom_id res chain seq x y z
N MET A 1 19.69 60.30 -42.99
CA MET A 1 18.84 59.14 -43.23
C MET A 1 19.60 57.90 -42.82
N LYS A 2 19.37 57.38 -41.59
CA LYS A 2 19.97 56.10 -41.10
C LYS A 2 18.83 55.11 -40.99
N LYS A 3 18.84 54.06 -41.78
CA LYS A 3 17.91 52.94 -41.73
C LYS A 3 18.40 51.93 -40.72
N SER A 4 17.69 51.76 -39.58
CA SER A 4 17.92 50.68 -38.64
C SER A 4 17.25 49.41 -39.11
N LEU A 5 18.01 48.35 -39.37
CA LEU A 5 17.52 46.99 -39.55
C LEU A 5 17.23 46.38 -38.17
N ILE A 6 15.97 46.05 -37.94
CA ILE A 6 15.56 45.22 -36.80
C ILE A 6 15.66 43.76 -37.26
N ALA A 7 16.62 43.03 -36.72
CA ALA A 7 16.72 41.57 -36.90
C ALA A 7 15.75 40.87 -35.95
N LEU A 8 14.72 40.26 -36.50
CA LEU A 8 13.73 39.42 -35.77
C LEU A 8 14.37 38.03 -35.57
N SER A 9 14.87 37.80 -34.36
CA SER A 9 15.41 36.50 -33.97
C SER A 9 14.23 35.58 -33.62
N SER A 10 13.85 34.66 -34.51
CA SER A 10 12.89 33.59 -34.27
C SER A 10 13.52 32.53 -33.39
N MET A 11 13.21 32.56 -32.11
CA MET A 11 13.57 31.52 -31.13
C MET A 11 12.67 30.29 -31.39
N LEU A 12 13.19 29.29 -32.11
CA LEU A 12 12.57 27.98 -32.20
C LEU A 12 12.59 27.38 -30.77
N MET A 13 11.43 27.34 -30.11
CA MET A 13 11.21 26.47 -28.97
C MET A 13 11.20 25.03 -29.50
N LEU A 14 12.31 24.33 -29.36
CA LEU A 14 12.35 22.88 -29.38
C LEU A 14 11.53 22.42 -28.15
N GLY A 15 10.27 22.09 -28.35
CA GLY A 15 9.47 21.35 -27.40
C GLY A 15 10.08 19.95 -27.26
N GLY A 16 11.04 19.79 -26.36
CA GLY A 16 11.48 18.48 -25.92
C GLY A 16 10.32 17.84 -25.19
N THR A 17 9.79 16.75 -25.72
CA THR A 17 8.94 15.84 -24.94
C THR A 17 9.84 15.33 -23.81
N ALA A 18 9.60 15.78 -22.58
CA ALA A 18 10.20 15.22 -21.41
C ALA A 18 9.66 13.80 -21.28
N HIS A 19 10.38 12.82 -21.80
CA HIS A 19 10.12 11.42 -21.45
C HIS A 19 10.56 11.24 -20.01
N ALA A 20 9.70 10.68 -19.17
CA ALA A 20 10.10 10.24 -17.83
C ALA A 20 11.34 9.34 -17.98
N GLN A 21 12.38 9.63 -17.22
CA GLN A 21 13.61 8.85 -17.27
C GLN A 21 13.30 7.41 -16.91
N LYS A 22 13.64 6.47 -17.80
CA LYS A 22 13.42 5.05 -17.53
C LYS A 22 14.31 4.59 -16.38
N VAL A 23 13.71 3.86 -15.45
CA VAL A 23 14.42 3.17 -14.38
C VAL A 23 15.11 1.95 -14.98
N ALA A 24 16.43 2.01 -15.09
CA ALA A 24 17.24 0.89 -15.57
C ALA A 24 17.46 -0.09 -14.40
N PHE A 25 17.26 -1.37 -14.61
CA PHE A 25 17.51 -2.42 -13.61
C PHE A 25 18.07 -3.67 -14.28
N GLU A 26 18.69 -4.50 -13.45
CA GLU A 26 19.11 -5.85 -13.78
C GLU A 26 18.45 -6.82 -12.81
N GLU A 27 17.97 -7.97 -13.27
CA GLU A 27 17.34 -8.98 -12.44
C GLU A 27 17.89 -10.39 -12.72
N TYR A 28 17.95 -11.22 -11.67
CA TYR A 28 18.39 -12.63 -11.78
C TYR A 28 17.95 -13.43 -10.54
N ASP A 29 17.94 -14.75 -10.67
CA ASP A 29 17.62 -15.67 -9.58
C ASP A 29 18.89 -16.32 -9.01
N LEU A 30 18.95 -16.44 -7.68
CA LEU A 30 19.92 -17.32 -7.01
C LEU A 30 19.45 -18.80 -7.10
N ALA A 31 20.37 -19.73 -6.91
CA ALA A 31 20.09 -21.17 -6.95
C ALA A 31 19.00 -21.62 -5.94
N ASN A 32 18.87 -20.91 -4.81
CA ASN A 32 17.84 -21.16 -3.81
C ASN A 32 16.48 -20.54 -4.13
N GLY A 33 16.35 -19.83 -5.26
CA GLY A 33 15.12 -19.21 -5.73
C GLY A 33 14.84 -17.82 -5.19
N LEU A 34 15.80 -17.18 -4.51
CA LEU A 34 15.71 -15.76 -4.20
C LEU A 34 15.86 -14.96 -5.49
N HIS A 35 14.87 -14.15 -5.81
CA HIS A 35 14.94 -13.19 -6.90
C HIS A 35 15.69 -11.94 -6.46
N VAL A 36 16.58 -11.44 -7.32
CA VAL A 36 17.43 -10.26 -7.04
C VAL A 36 17.21 -9.21 -8.11
N ILE A 37 16.99 -7.96 -7.71
CA ILE A 37 16.90 -6.82 -8.62
C ILE A 37 17.92 -5.76 -8.17
N LEU A 38 18.73 -5.30 -9.13
CA LEU A 38 19.73 -4.27 -8.94
C LEU A 38 19.37 -3.03 -9.76
N HIS A 39 19.30 -1.87 -9.11
CA HIS A 39 19.15 -0.57 -9.76
C HIS A 39 20.31 0.33 -9.35
N ASN A 40 21.21 0.61 -10.30
CA ASN A 40 22.38 1.48 -10.03
C ASN A 40 22.08 2.92 -10.43
N ASP A 41 22.06 3.80 -9.43
CA ASP A 41 21.94 5.26 -9.60
C ASP A 41 22.89 5.98 -8.64
N SER A 42 23.93 6.57 -9.18
CA SER A 42 24.96 7.31 -8.42
C SER A 42 24.64 8.80 -8.21
N SER A 43 23.39 9.21 -8.41
CA SER A 43 22.96 10.61 -8.23
C SER A 43 23.08 11.10 -6.78
N ALA A 44 22.99 10.18 -5.81
CA ALA A 44 23.21 10.42 -4.38
C ALA A 44 24.07 9.28 -3.78
N PRO A 45 24.95 9.56 -2.80
CA PRO A 45 25.86 8.57 -2.22
C PRO A 45 25.16 7.70 -1.17
N VAL A 46 24.01 7.17 -1.50
CA VAL A 46 23.18 6.31 -0.65
C VAL A 46 22.74 5.06 -1.40
N VAL A 47 22.53 3.98 -0.65
CA VAL A 47 22.05 2.72 -1.19
C VAL A 47 21.02 2.13 -0.24
N ILE A 48 19.98 1.53 -0.79
CA ILE A 48 19.00 0.73 -0.09
C ILE A 48 19.26 -0.75 -0.32
N THR A 49 19.18 -1.54 0.74
CA THR A 49 19.03 -2.99 0.71
C THR A 49 17.68 -3.33 1.29
N SER A 50 16.87 -4.09 0.57
CA SER A 50 15.52 -4.41 1.03
C SER A 50 15.09 -5.80 0.62
N VAL A 51 14.29 -6.44 1.47
CA VAL A 51 13.68 -7.74 1.20
C VAL A 51 12.18 -7.62 1.35
N MET A 52 11.45 -8.00 0.30
CA MET A 52 10.00 -8.12 0.33
C MET A 52 9.62 -9.60 0.29
N TYR A 53 8.89 -10.05 1.29
CA TYR A 53 8.34 -11.41 1.36
C TYR A 53 6.90 -11.42 0.90
N HIS A 54 6.54 -12.38 0.05
CA HIS A 54 5.16 -12.58 -0.40
C HIS A 54 4.37 -13.32 0.69
N VAL A 55 4.20 -12.64 1.80
CA VAL A 55 3.41 -13.08 2.96
C VAL A 55 2.83 -11.86 3.66
N GLY A 56 1.53 -11.89 3.87
CA GLY A 56 0.79 -10.83 4.56
C GLY A 56 -0.37 -11.42 5.36
N ALA A 57 -1.27 -10.56 5.81
CA ALA A 57 -2.39 -11.01 6.64
C ALA A 57 -3.31 -12.02 5.93
N LYS A 58 -3.33 -12.06 4.60
CA LYS A 58 -4.15 -13.05 3.86
C LYS A 58 -3.64 -14.49 3.97
N ASP A 59 -2.37 -14.68 4.31
CA ASP A 59 -1.75 -16.00 4.44
C ASP A 59 -1.97 -16.63 5.83
N GLU A 60 -2.65 -15.91 6.73
CA GLU A 60 -2.95 -16.31 8.10
C GLU A 60 -4.17 -17.24 8.17
N GLN A 61 -4.31 -17.94 9.30
CA GLN A 61 -5.50 -18.75 9.59
C GLN A 61 -6.58 -17.89 10.27
N PRO A 62 -7.87 -18.21 10.08
CA PRO A 62 -8.96 -17.42 10.63
C PRO A 62 -8.96 -17.27 12.16
N ASP A 63 -8.33 -18.20 12.88
CA ASP A 63 -8.18 -18.22 14.34
C ASP A 63 -6.75 -17.89 14.81
N ARG A 64 -5.88 -17.41 13.91
CA ARG A 64 -4.48 -17.04 14.13
C ARG A 64 -4.12 -15.82 13.30
N THR A 65 -4.84 -14.70 13.50
CA THR A 65 -4.63 -13.45 12.78
C THR A 65 -3.65 -12.53 13.49
N GLY A 66 -2.92 -11.73 12.71
CA GLY A 66 -1.91 -10.79 13.19
C GLY A 66 -0.47 -11.32 13.09
N PHE A 67 -0.26 -12.55 12.61
CA PHE A 67 1.08 -13.16 12.56
C PHE A 67 2.04 -12.45 11.61
N ALA A 68 1.60 -12.07 10.42
CA ALA A 68 2.46 -11.39 9.46
C ALA A 68 2.97 -10.05 10.01
N HIS A 69 2.10 -9.24 10.59
CA HIS A 69 2.49 -8.00 11.26
C HIS A 69 3.32 -8.24 12.53
N PHE A 70 3.02 -9.29 13.28
CA PHE A 70 3.84 -9.68 14.42
C PHE A 70 5.28 -10.00 14.00
N PHE A 71 5.47 -10.65 12.84
CA PHE A 71 6.79 -10.92 12.27
C PHE A 71 7.49 -9.66 11.78
N GLU A 72 6.77 -8.62 11.36
CA GLU A 72 7.37 -7.31 11.10
C GLU A 72 8.17 -6.82 12.31
N HIS A 73 7.62 -6.97 13.52
CA HIS A 73 8.29 -6.62 14.77
C HIS A 73 9.34 -7.66 15.19
N LEU A 74 8.96 -8.93 15.15
CA LEU A 74 9.77 -10.02 15.73
C LEU A 74 11.12 -10.19 15.02
N LEU A 75 11.20 -9.92 13.72
CA LEU A 75 12.45 -10.00 12.96
C LEU A 75 13.42 -8.83 13.20
N PHE A 76 13.11 -7.91 14.12
CA PHE A 76 14.04 -6.93 14.69
C PHE A 76 14.56 -7.32 16.08
N GLU A 77 14.04 -8.40 16.67
CA GLU A 77 14.46 -8.84 18.02
C GLU A 77 15.89 -9.38 18.07
N GLY A 78 16.50 -9.69 16.93
CA GLY A 78 17.87 -10.11 16.77
C GLY A 78 18.02 -11.41 15.99
N THR A 79 19.28 -11.74 15.72
CA THR A 79 19.69 -12.96 15.02
C THR A 79 20.74 -13.70 15.85
N GLU A 80 21.23 -14.82 15.35
CA GLU A 80 22.35 -15.52 16.01
C GLU A 80 23.60 -14.63 16.14
N ASN A 81 23.80 -13.70 15.19
CA ASN A 81 24.99 -12.83 15.13
C ASN A 81 24.72 -11.37 15.52
N ILE A 82 23.46 -10.95 15.60
CA ILE A 82 23.03 -9.61 16.04
C ILE A 82 22.22 -9.77 17.31
N LYS A 83 22.76 -9.29 18.44
CA LYS A 83 22.08 -9.42 19.73
C LYS A 83 20.80 -8.60 19.76
N ARG A 84 19.86 -9.05 20.59
CA ARG A 84 18.61 -8.36 20.85
C ARG A 84 18.82 -6.88 21.20
N GLY A 85 18.10 -5.96 20.52
CA GLY A 85 18.19 -4.52 20.71
C GLY A 85 19.42 -3.85 20.06
N GLU A 86 20.24 -4.60 19.33
CA GLU A 86 21.41 -4.04 18.62
C GLU A 86 21.11 -3.65 17.16
N TRP A 87 20.04 -4.18 16.56
CA TRP A 87 19.70 -3.91 15.16
C TRP A 87 19.70 -2.40 14.84
N PHE A 88 18.87 -1.64 15.53
CA PHE A 88 18.72 -0.19 15.33
C PHE A 88 20.01 0.58 15.65
N LYS A 89 20.81 0.10 16.61
CA LYS A 89 22.10 0.70 16.97
C LYS A 89 23.13 0.52 15.84
N ILE A 90 23.18 -0.68 15.23
CA ILE A 90 24.06 -0.95 14.09
C ILE A 90 23.69 -0.02 12.95
N VAL A 91 22.39 0.07 12.59
CA VAL A 91 21.93 0.95 11.52
C VAL A 91 22.33 2.40 11.79
N THR A 92 21.96 2.95 12.94
CA THR A 92 22.19 4.38 13.24
C THR A 92 23.66 4.72 13.42
N SER A 93 24.48 3.83 14.01
CA SER A 93 25.93 4.06 14.15
C SER A 93 26.68 4.03 12.83
N ASN A 94 26.10 3.44 11.80
CA ASN A 94 26.65 3.42 10.44
C ASN A 94 25.99 4.45 9.52
N GLY A 95 25.28 5.43 10.10
CA GLY A 95 24.66 6.55 9.35
C GLY A 95 23.43 6.15 8.53
N GLY A 96 22.85 4.98 8.83
CA GLY A 96 21.68 4.45 8.13
C GLY A 96 20.36 4.77 8.82
N VAL A 97 19.29 4.48 8.09
CA VAL A 97 17.91 4.42 8.59
C VAL A 97 17.27 3.12 8.12
N ASN A 98 16.30 2.62 8.85
CA ASN A 98 15.58 1.42 8.48
C ASN A 98 14.09 1.54 8.79
N ASN A 99 13.29 0.72 8.15
CA ASN A 99 11.88 0.57 8.47
C ASN A 99 11.35 -0.78 7.97
N ALA A 100 10.11 -1.09 8.34
CA ALA A 100 9.37 -2.22 7.82
C ALA A 100 7.88 -1.86 7.73
N ASN A 101 7.13 -2.63 6.96
CA ASN A 101 5.67 -2.54 6.93
C ASN A 101 5.04 -3.82 6.40
N THR A 102 3.81 -4.08 6.85
CA THR A 102 3.01 -5.25 6.48
C THR A 102 1.69 -4.82 5.87
N THR A 103 1.32 -5.47 4.78
CA THR A 103 0.00 -5.38 4.17
C THR A 103 -0.73 -6.72 4.24
N GLU A 104 -1.88 -6.80 3.61
CA GLU A 104 -2.57 -8.09 3.46
C GLU A 104 -1.80 -9.07 2.57
N ASP A 105 -0.95 -8.56 1.67
CA ASP A 105 -0.32 -9.36 0.60
C ASP A 105 1.18 -9.57 0.77
N ARG A 106 1.86 -8.69 1.53
CA ARG A 106 3.32 -8.74 1.64
C ARG A 106 3.83 -8.16 2.96
N THR A 107 5.07 -8.56 3.35
CA THR A 107 5.86 -7.95 4.44
C THR A 107 7.18 -7.46 3.85
N TYR A 108 7.56 -6.22 4.15
CA TYR A 108 8.70 -5.53 3.57
C TYR A 108 9.62 -4.97 4.64
N TYR A 109 10.93 -5.21 4.49
CA TYR A 109 11.99 -4.70 5.35
C TYR A 109 13.02 -3.99 4.50
N TYR A 110 13.62 -2.92 5.02
CA TYR A 110 14.69 -2.22 4.32
C TYR A 110 15.60 -1.44 5.26
N GLU A 111 16.85 -1.28 4.82
CA GLU A 111 17.82 -0.34 5.35
C GLU A 111 18.35 0.56 4.23
N VAL A 112 18.48 1.87 4.53
CA VAL A 112 19.16 2.83 3.67
C VAL A 112 20.45 3.24 4.37
N PHE A 113 21.57 3.07 3.68
CA PHE A 113 22.90 3.40 4.20
C PHE A 113 23.61 4.36 3.25
N PRO A 114 24.65 5.09 3.73
CA PRO A 114 25.71 5.59 2.86
C PRO A 114 26.27 4.45 2.01
N SER A 115 26.56 4.70 0.73
CA SER A 115 26.89 3.65 -0.25
C SER A 115 28.12 2.77 0.10
N ASN A 116 29.05 3.29 0.92
CA ASN A 116 30.18 2.52 1.43
C ASN A 116 29.78 1.41 2.44
N ASN A 117 28.55 1.41 2.95
CA ASN A 117 28.02 0.42 3.87
C ASN A 117 27.06 -0.59 3.20
N LEU A 118 27.09 -0.71 1.88
CA LEU A 118 26.26 -1.67 1.14
C LEU A 118 26.45 -3.12 1.63
N GLU A 119 27.71 -3.54 1.85
CA GLU A 119 27.97 -4.91 2.36
C GLU A 119 27.31 -5.15 3.72
N LEU A 120 27.30 -4.15 4.61
CA LEU A 120 26.63 -4.22 5.90
C LEU A 120 25.12 -4.46 5.75
N GLY A 121 24.45 -3.69 4.87
CA GLY A 121 23.01 -3.85 4.63
C GLY A 121 22.67 -5.24 4.07
N LEU A 122 23.47 -5.75 3.12
CA LEU A 122 23.30 -7.11 2.60
C LEU A 122 23.50 -8.17 3.67
N TRP A 123 24.51 -8.01 4.53
CA TRP A 123 24.73 -8.92 5.65
C TRP A 123 23.56 -8.91 6.63
N MET A 124 23.06 -7.73 7.03
CA MET A 124 21.95 -7.61 7.97
C MET A 124 20.67 -8.27 7.44
N GLU A 125 20.30 -8.04 6.17
CA GLU A 125 19.12 -8.69 5.58
C GLU A 125 19.30 -10.21 5.42
N SER A 126 20.51 -10.69 5.15
CA SER A 126 20.79 -12.13 5.13
C SER A 126 20.67 -12.78 6.51
N GLU A 127 21.12 -12.08 7.56
CA GLU A 127 20.96 -12.51 8.96
C GLU A 127 19.49 -12.60 9.35
N ARG A 128 18.67 -11.60 8.96
CA ARG A 128 17.22 -11.60 9.14
C ARG A 128 16.55 -12.81 8.48
N MET A 129 16.99 -13.19 7.28
CA MET A 129 16.41 -14.30 6.54
C MET A 129 16.87 -15.67 7.06
N LEU A 130 18.16 -15.84 7.40
CA LEU A 130 18.76 -17.13 7.73
C LEU A 130 18.74 -17.46 9.21
N HIS A 131 19.02 -16.48 10.09
CA HIS A 131 19.34 -16.70 11.48
C HIS A 131 18.41 -15.95 12.48
N PRO A 132 17.14 -15.68 12.19
CA PRO A 132 16.29 -14.95 13.13
C PRO A 132 16.12 -15.72 14.44
N VAL A 133 16.26 -15.04 15.57
CA VAL A 133 16.05 -15.64 16.89
C VAL A 133 14.59 -15.50 17.30
N ILE A 134 13.81 -16.56 17.06
CA ILE A 134 12.39 -16.62 17.42
C ILE A 134 12.26 -17.44 18.70
N ASN A 135 12.15 -16.75 19.84
CA ASN A 135 12.06 -17.33 21.17
C ASN A 135 10.94 -16.70 22.00
N GLN A 136 10.65 -17.31 23.16
CA GLN A 136 9.55 -16.85 24.01
C GLN A 136 9.75 -15.41 24.51
N ILE A 137 10.96 -14.98 24.80
CA ILE A 137 11.25 -13.62 25.29
C ILE A 137 10.89 -12.58 24.22
N GLY A 138 11.25 -12.83 22.97
CA GLY A 138 10.89 -11.97 21.84
C GLY A 138 9.37 -11.93 21.63
N VAL A 139 8.73 -13.09 21.65
CA VAL A 139 7.26 -13.20 21.49
C VAL A 139 6.54 -12.43 22.60
N ASP A 140 6.89 -12.65 23.88
CA ASP A 140 6.24 -11.96 25.00
C ASP A 140 6.42 -10.45 24.92
N THR A 141 7.61 -10.00 24.54
CA THR A 141 7.90 -8.56 24.40
C THR A 141 7.08 -7.94 23.27
N GLN A 142 7.13 -8.52 22.08
CA GLN A 142 6.44 -7.95 20.92
C GLN A 142 4.92 -8.07 21.03
N ASN A 143 4.40 -9.05 21.77
CA ASN A 143 2.98 -9.14 22.07
C ASN A 143 2.47 -7.87 22.78
N GLU A 144 3.18 -7.38 23.79
CA GLU A 144 2.79 -6.15 24.47
C GLU A 144 2.94 -4.90 23.57
N VAL A 145 3.98 -4.85 22.72
CA VAL A 145 4.18 -3.75 21.77
C VAL A 145 3.02 -3.70 20.76
N VAL A 146 2.67 -4.83 20.14
CA VAL A 146 1.59 -4.92 19.15
C VAL A 146 0.22 -4.63 19.77
N LYS A 147 -0.02 -5.06 21.02
CA LYS A 147 -1.23 -4.70 21.77
C LYS A 147 -1.34 -3.19 21.98
N GLU A 148 -0.24 -2.54 22.36
CA GLU A 148 -0.26 -1.08 22.54
C GLU A 148 -0.45 -0.35 21.21
N GLU A 149 0.17 -0.82 20.15
CA GLU A 149 -0.05 -0.28 18.81
C GLU A 149 -1.51 -0.40 18.37
N LYS A 150 -2.15 -1.55 18.63
CA LYS A 150 -3.57 -1.73 18.34
C LYS A 150 -4.43 -0.75 19.12
N ARG A 151 -4.15 -0.56 20.41
CA ARG A 151 -4.87 0.44 21.22
C ARG A 151 -4.73 1.84 20.64
N LEU A 152 -3.50 2.24 20.27
CA LEU A 152 -3.23 3.58 19.76
C LEU A 152 -3.82 3.83 18.37
N ARG A 153 -3.71 2.86 17.45
CA ARG A 153 -4.12 3.03 16.05
C ARG A 153 -5.58 2.71 15.78
N TYR A 154 -6.15 1.76 16.53
CA TYR A 154 -7.49 1.23 16.25
C TYR A 154 -8.48 1.50 17.40
N ASP A 155 -8.14 1.12 18.64
CA ASP A 155 -9.13 1.09 19.70
C ASP A 155 -9.39 2.48 20.33
N ASN A 156 -8.36 3.33 20.46
CA ASN A 156 -8.43 4.67 21.03
C ASN A 156 -8.39 5.79 19.98
N SER A 157 -8.12 5.47 18.71
CA SER A 157 -8.06 6.46 17.63
C SER A 157 -9.46 6.81 17.13
N PRO A 158 -9.82 8.09 17.00
CA PRO A 158 -11.06 8.49 16.33
C PRO A 158 -11.12 7.86 14.92
N TYR A 159 -12.23 7.23 14.60
CA TYR A 159 -12.44 6.49 13.34
C TYR A 159 -11.47 5.34 13.09
N GLY A 160 -10.72 4.87 14.11
CA GLY A 160 -9.75 3.78 13.99
C GLY A 160 -10.37 2.44 13.53
N GLN A 161 -11.65 2.25 13.80
CA GLN A 161 -12.39 1.04 13.40
C GLN A 161 -13.03 1.14 12.01
N LEU A 162 -12.84 2.23 11.26
CA LEU A 162 -13.48 2.42 9.95
C LEU A 162 -13.07 1.32 8.95
N ILE A 163 -11.78 1.16 8.70
CA ILE A 163 -11.27 0.13 7.77
C ILE A 163 -11.57 -1.28 8.27
N PRO A 164 -11.36 -1.63 9.56
CA PRO A 164 -11.81 -2.92 10.09
C PRO A 164 -13.29 -3.25 9.82
N GLN A 165 -14.19 -2.28 10.03
CA GLN A 165 -15.62 -2.48 9.76
C GLN A 165 -15.89 -2.63 8.26
N VAL A 166 -15.30 -1.81 7.40
CA VAL A 166 -15.44 -1.96 5.95
C VAL A 166 -15.00 -3.36 5.51
N LYS A 167 -13.83 -3.82 5.92
CA LYS A 167 -13.31 -5.16 5.59
C LYS A 167 -14.26 -6.28 6.03
N LYS A 168 -14.74 -6.21 7.27
CA LYS A 168 -15.68 -7.19 7.86
C LYS A 168 -16.94 -7.39 7.02
N TYR A 169 -17.47 -6.31 6.44
CA TYR A 169 -18.71 -6.39 5.64
C TYR A 169 -18.44 -6.65 4.15
N MET A 170 -17.31 -6.21 3.64
CA MET A 170 -16.96 -6.39 2.23
C MET A 170 -16.47 -7.80 1.91
N PHE A 171 -15.88 -8.50 2.89
CA PHE A 171 -15.34 -9.84 2.72
C PHE A 171 -15.93 -10.80 3.74
N THR A 172 -16.42 -11.95 3.26
CA THR A 172 -17.04 -12.98 4.11
C THR A 172 -16.26 -14.29 4.13
N LYS A 173 -15.60 -14.60 3.02
CA LYS A 173 -14.80 -15.82 2.81
C LYS A 173 -13.32 -15.50 2.72
N HIS A 174 -12.98 -14.41 2.01
CA HIS A 174 -11.60 -14.02 1.77
C HIS A 174 -10.92 -13.52 3.05
N PRO A 175 -9.64 -13.84 3.27
CA PRO A 175 -8.85 -13.35 4.41
C PRO A 175 -8.76 -11.82 4.53
N TYR A 176 -9.05 -11.06 3.49
CA TYR A 176 -9.14 -9.59 3.58
C TYR A 176 -10.22 -9.09 4.56
N ARG A 177 -11.02 -9.96 5.14
CA ARG A 177 -12.00 -9.63 6.17
C ARG A 177 -11.40 -9.22 7.52
N TRP A 178 -10.13 -9.54 7.79
CA TRP A 178 -9.40 -9.07 8.97
C TRP A 178 -8.30 -8.09 8.60
N THR A 179 -7.77 -7.40 9.60
CA THR A 179 -6.70 -6.42 9.46
C THR A 179 -5.34 -7.04 9.70
N THR A 180 -4.29 -6.37 9.25
CA THR A 180 -2.90 -6.80 9.48
C THR A 180 -2.55 -6.91 10.95
N ILE A 181 -3.08 -6.00 11.81
CA ILE A 181 -2.84 -6.05 13.26
C ILE A 181 -3.47 -7.29 13.93
N GLY A 182 -4.48 -7.89 13.33
CA GLY A 182 -5.15 -9.09 13.80
C GLY A 182 -5.91 -8.95 15.10
N SER A 183 -6.17 -10.11 15.75
CA SER A 183 -6.83 -10.21 17.05
C SER A 183 -5.80 -10.44 18.16
N MET A 184 -5.89 -9.68 19.24
CA MET A 184 -5.05 -9.87 20.43
C MET A 184 -5.30 -11.22 21.07
N GLU A 185 -6.55 -11.70 21.05
CA GLU A 185 -6.91 -13.03 21.55
C GLU A 185 -6.17 -14.14 20.79
N HIS A 186 -6.01 -13.99 19.47
CA HIS A 186 -5.29 -14.95 18.65
C HIS A 186 -3.78 -14.92 18.95
N LEU A 187 -3.21 -13.74 19.15
CA LEU A 187 -1.79 -13.59 19.50
C LEU A 187 -1.50 -14.13 20.90
N ASP A 188 -2.39 -13.88 21.89
CA ASP A 188 -2.26 -14.40 23.24
C ASP A 188 -2.42 -15.93 23.32
N ALA A 189 -3.24 -16.51 22.45
CA ALA A 189 -3.44 -17.95 22.38
C ALA A 189 -2.37 -18.70 21.60
N ALA A 190 -1.56 -17.98 20.80
CA ALA A 190 -0.54 -18.58 19.95
C ALA A 190 0.65 -19.09 20.74
N LYS A 191 1.17 -20.25 20.34
CA LYS A 191 2.35 -20.87 20.94
C LYS A 191 3.60 -20.54 20.15
N LEU A 192 4.75 -20.60 20.81
CA LEU A 192 6.06 -20.35 20.18
C LEU A 192 6.27 -21.18 18.90
N GLU A 193 5.86 -22.46 18.94
CA GLU A 193 6.01 -23.36 17.80
C GLU A 193 5.19 -22.93 16.60
N GLU A 194 4.06 -22.24 16.79
CA GLU A 194 3.22 -21.70 15.69
C GLU A 194 3.93 -20.52 15.02
N PHE A 195 4.57 -19.63 15.79
CA PHE A 195 5.41 -18.56 15.24
C PHE A 195 6.60 -19.14 14.46
N GLN A 196 7.31 -20.10 15.03
CA GLN A 196 8.44 -20.75 14.35
C GLN A 196 8.01 -21.45 13.06
N ALA A 197 6.85 -22.11 13.06
CA ALA A 197 6.29 -22.76 11.87
C ALA A 197 5.89 -21.74 10.78
N PHE A 198 5.32 -20.60 11.17
CA PHE A 198 4.94 -19.52 10.24
C PHE A 198 6.18 -18.90 9.59
N ASN A 199 7.23 -18.61 10.36
CA ASN A 199 8.50 -18.13 9.84
C ASN A 199 9.09 -19.12 8.82
N LYS A 200 9.26 -20.37 9.24
CA LYS A 200 9.85 -21.43 8.40
C LYS A 200 9.06 -21.67 7.10
N LYS A 201 7.76 -21.40 7.11
CA LYS A 201 6.91 -21.57 5.93
C LYS A 201 7.02 -20.43 4.94
N PHE A 202 7.07 -19.18 5.43
CA PHE A 202 6.85 -18.01 4.59
C PHE A 202 8.07 -17.10 4.41
N TYR A 203 8.96 -17.01 5.41
CA TYR A 203 10.14 -16.14 5.36
C TYR A 203 11.35 -16.90 4.82
N ILE A 204 11.24 -17.30 3.54
CA ILE A 204 12.18 -18.15 2.82
C ILE A 204 12.61 -17.51 1.51
N PRO A 205 13.81 -17.80 0.97
CA PRO A 205 14.34 -17.12 -0.20
C PRO A 205 13.44 -17.23 -1.44
N ASN A 206 12.88 -18.40 -1.71
CA ASN A 206 11.98 -18.61 -2.85
C ASN A 206 10.55 -18.05 -2.66
N ASN A 207 10.31 -17.26 -1.62
CA ASN A 207 9.09 -16.47 -1.38
C ASN A 207 9.42 -14.99 -1.19
N ALA A 208 10.59 -14.55 -1.62
CA ALA A 208 11.10 -13.21 -1.40
C ALA A 208 11.76 -12.62 -2.64
N VAL A 209 11.90 -11.31 -2.65
CA VAL A 209 12.73 -10.57 -3.60
C VAL A 209 13.68 -9.65 -2.82
N LEU A 210 14.94 -9.68 -3.19
CA LEU A 210 15.99 -8.77 -2.70
C LEU A 210 16.17 -7.64 -3.70
N ILE A 211 16.05 -6.40 -3.23
CA ILE A 211 16.36 -5.22 -4.01
C ILE A 211 17.61 -4.54 -3.46
N VAL A 212 18.50 -4.16 -4.37
CA VAL A 212 19.60 -3.23 -4.09
C VAL A 212 19.45 -2.07 -5.05
N ALA A 213 19.19 -0.88 -4.53
CA ALA A 213 19.00 0.31 -5.37
C ALA A 213 19.80 1.51 -4.82
N GLY A 214 20.30 2.37 -5.71
CA GLY A 214 21.10 3.54 -5.40
C GLY A 214 22.54 3.42 -5.87
N ASP A 215 23.48 4.04 -5.17
CA ASP A 215 24.88 4.11 -5.55
C ASP A 215 25.60 2.77 -5.36
N ILE A 216 25.46 1.91 -6.35
CA ILE A 216 26.16 0.62 -6.42
C ILE A 216 27.52 0.83 -7.10
N ASN A 217 28.53 1.22 -6.33
CA ASN A 217 29.87 1.55 -6.85
C ASN A 217 30.53 0.42 -7.65
N ASN A 218 30.28 -0.83 -7.31
CA ASN A 218 30.83 -2.00 -7.97
C ASN A 218 29.80 -3.13 -8.08
N PRO A 219 29.01 -3.19 -9.17
CA PRO A 219 27.99 -4.21 -9.37
C PRO A 219 28.54 -5.66 -9.33
N THR A 220 29.76 -5.88 -9.81
CA THR A 220 30.37 -7.23 -9.77
C THR A 220 30.65 -7.66 -8.33
N GLN A 221 31.21 -6.77 -7.52
CA GLN A 221 31.44 -7.04 -6.09
C GLN A 221 30.13 -7.21 -5.32
N THR A 222 29.12 -6.39 -5.64
CA THR A 222 27.79 -6.50 -5.04
C THR A 222 27.16 -7.88 -5.29
N LYS A 223 27.24 -8.40 -6.51
CA LYS A 223 26.79 -9.77 -6.83
C LYS A 223 27.55 -10.85 -6.06
N GLN A 224 28.87 -10.67 -5.87
CA GLN A 224 29.67 -11.58 -5.04
C GLN A 224 29.23 -11.56 -3.59
N TRP A 225 28.93 -10.39 -3.01
CA TRP A 225 28.40 -10.28 -1.66
C TRP A 225 27.00 -10.90 -1.55
N ILE A 226 26.12 -10.66 -2.53
CA ILE A 226 24.80 -11.29 -2.56
C ILE A 226 24.92 -12.81 -2.58
N GLU A 227 25.75 -13.38 -3.43
CA GLU A 227 26.00 -14.83 -3.46
C GLU A 227 26.61 -15.34 -2.15
N LYS A 228 27.58 -14.61 -1.57
CA LYS A 228 28.21 -14.94 -0.30
C LYS A 228 27.22 -15.03 0.86
N TYR A 229 26.31 -14.06 0.96
CA TYR A 229 25.41 -13.93 2.11
C TYR A 229 24.09 -14.68 1.93
N PHE A 230 23.54 -14.69 0.71
CA PHE A 230 22.22 -15.27 0.45
C PHE A 230 22.28 -16.63 -0.26
N GLY A 231 23.35 -16.94 -1.00
CA GLY A 231 23.42 -18.14 -1.84
C GLY A 231 23.34 -19.45 -1.07
N SER A 232 23.83 -19.48 0.18
CA SER A 232 23.81 -20.65 1.06
C SER A 232 22.50 -20.84 1.84
N ILE A 233 21.57 -19.84 1.82
CA ILE A 233 20.29 -19.93 2.53
C ILE A 233 19.46 -21.05 1.88
N PRO A 234 18.96 -22.04 2.67
CA PRO A 234 18.23 -23.16 2.11
C PRO A 234 16.93 -22.71 1.41
N LYS A 235 16.69 -23.28 0.23
CA LYS A 235 15.39 -23.14 -0.44
C LYS A 235 14.30 -23.79 0.41
N GLY A 236 13.22 -23.06 0.63
CA GLY A 236 12.04 -23.59 1.33
C GLY A 236 11.11 -24.38 0.39
N PRO A 237 10.07 -25.02 0.94
CA PRO A 237 9.06 -25.71 0.17
C PRO A 237 8.25 -24.74 -0.70
N ALA A 238 7.63 -25.25 -1.77
CA ALA A 238 6.69 -24.46 -2.55
C ALA A 238 5.47 -24.10 -1.70
N ILE A 239 5.08 -22.82 -1.72
CA ILE A 239 3.92 -22.34 -0.99
C ILE A 239 2.68 -22.52 -1.86
N VAL A 240 1.73 -23.31 -1.36
CA VAL A 240 0.41 -23.44 -1.98
C VAL A 240 -0.54 -22.47 -1.31
N ARG A 241 -1.02 -21.47 -2.06
CA ARG A 241 -2.02 -20.49 -1.60
C ARG A 241 -3.42 -20.96 -1.94
N GLN A 242 -4.34 -20.80 -1.01
CA GLN A 242 -5.75 -21.06 -1.25
C GLN A 242 -6.37 -19.91 -2.04
N THR A 243 -7.23 -20.24 -2.98
CA THR A 243 -8.02 -19.25 -3.71
C THR A 243 -9.37 -19.11 -3.04
N PHE A 244 -9.74 -17.91 -2.65
CA PHE A 244 -11.03 -17.61 -2.06
C PHE A 244 -11.87 -16.81 -3.05
N VAL A 245 -13.07 -17.30 -3.35
CA VAL A 245 -14.02 -16.60 -4.22
C VAL A 245 -15.16 -16.07 -3.38
N GLU A 246 -15.29 -14.74 -3.37
CA GLU A 246 -16.38 -14.06 -2.68
C GLU A 246 -17.68 -14.15 -3.48
N ASP A 247 -18.79 -14.35 -2.78
CA ASP A 247 -20.11 -14.27 -3.41
C ASP A 247 -20.39 -12.82 -3.87
N PRO A 248 -21.09 -12.63 -5.01
CA PRO A 248 -21.48 -11.29 -5.43
C PRO A 248 -22.37 -10.60 -4.39
N ILE A 249 -22.11 -9.33 -4.15
CA ILE A 249 -23.03 -8.49 -3.36
C ILE A 249 -24.23 -8.18 -4.26
N THR A 250 -25.38 -8.70 -3.95
CA THR A 250 -26.62 -8.57 -4.75
C THR A 250 -27.64 -7.61 -4.16
N GLN A 251 -27.45 -7.19 -2.91
CA GLN A 251 -28.28 -6.25 -2.18
C GLN A 251 -27.41 -5.29 -1.37
N PRO A 252 -27.86 -4.05 -1.10
CA PRO A 252 -27.13 -3.13 -0.26
C PRO A 252 -26.95 -3.71 1.16
N ILE A 253 -25.75 -3.62 1.68
CA ILE A 253 -25.42 -3.93 3.07
C ILE A 253 -25.53 -2.63 3.84
N ASN A 254 -26.47 -2.53 4.79
CA ASN A 254 -26.59 -1.37 5.66
C ASN A 254 -26.12 -1.76 7.06
N ALA A 255 -25.19 -0.99 7.60
CA ALA A 255 -24.59 -1.24 8.90
C ALA A 255 -24.43 0.06 9.69
N THR A 256 -24.43 -0.04 11.01
CA THR A 256 -24.12 1.05 11.92
C THR A 256 -23.02 0.59 12.86
N PHE A 257 -22.03 1.46 13.08
CA PHE A 257 -21.00 1.25 14.09
C PHE A 257 -20.96 2.46 15.03
N GLU A 258 -21.06 2.18 16.33
CA GLU A 258 -20.96 3.18 17.38
C GLU A 258 -19.53 3.25 17.91
N ASP A 259 -18.93 4.45 17.84
CA ASP A 259 -17.57 4.72 18.31
C ASP A 259 -17.59 5.78 19.42
N SER A 260 -17.06 5.40 20.59
CA SER A 260 -16.95 6.32 21.74
C SER A 260 -15.86 7.37 21.59
N ASN A 261 -14.96 7.24 20.61
CA ASN A 261 -13.83 8.13 20.41
C ASN A 261 -14.14 9.29 19.44
N ILE A 262 -15.35 9.34 18.90
CA ILE A 262 -15.73 10.37 17.92
C ILE A 262 -16.88 11.24 18.43
N GLN A 263 -16.92 12.48 17.95
CA GLN A 263 -18.01 13.42 18.22
C GLN A 263 -18.87 13.72 16.99
N LYS A 264 -18.38 13.44 15.81
CA LYS A 264 -19.07 13.70 14.53
C LYS A 264 -19.31 12.39 13.78
N PRO A 265 -20.52 12.19 13.25
CA PRO A 265 -20.79 11.02 12.44
C PRO A 265 -20.03 11.07 11.12
N MET A 266 -19.78 9.90 10.54
CA MET A 266 -19.27 9.74 9.19
C MET A 266 -20.12 8.70 8.46
N VAL A 267 -20.43 8.93 7.21
CA VAL A 267 -20.99 7.90 6.34
C VAL A 267 -19.92 7.34 5.42
N VAL A 268 -19.93 6.03 5.22
CA VAL A 268 -19.03 5.34 4.31
C VAL A 268 -19.85 4.53 3.31
N ALA A 269 -19.56 4.71 2.02
CA ALA A 269 -20.04 3.85 0.96
C ALA A 269 -18.86 3.05 0.40
N ALA A 270 -18.91 1.73 0.50
CA ALA A 270 -17.83 0.88 0.02
C ALA A 270 -18.30 -0.14 -0.99
N TYR A 271 -17.49 -0.36 -2.04
CA TYR A 271 -17.76 -1.27 -3.15
C TYR A 271 -16.61 -2.25 -3.28
N ARG A 272 -16.91 -3.54 -3.49
CA ARG A 272 -15.87 -4.52 -3.82
C ARG A 272 -15.42 -4.32 -5.25
N THR A 273 -14.11 -4.28 -5.47
CA THR A 273 -13.48 -4.02 -6.76
C THR A 273 -12.56 -5.20 -7.14
N PRO A 274 -12.10 -5.26 -8.39
CA PRO A 274 -11.25 -6.37 -8.82
C PRO A 274 -9.83 -6.25 -8.28
N SER A 275 -9.03 -7.29 -8.54
CA SER A 275 -7.59 -7.32 -8.29
C SER A 275 -6.86 -6.08 -8.83
N MET A 276 -5.87 -5.59 -8.10
CA MET A 276 -4.97 -4.51 -8.48
C MET A 276 -4.29 -4.72 -9.84
N LYS A 277 -4.16 -5.97 -10.28
CA LYS A 277 -3.54 -6.34 -11.57
C LYS A 277 -4.40 -5.95 -12.78
N THR A 278 -5.69 -5.68 -12.57
CA THR A 278 -6.62 -5.43 -13.65
C THR A 278 -6.56 -4.00 -14.16
N ARG A 279 -6.92 -3.80 -15.43
CA ARG A 279 -7.10 -2.45 -15.99
C ARG A 279 -8.21 -1.66 -15.28
N ASP A 280 -9.27 -2.34 -14.87
CA ASP A 280 -10.41 -1.69 -14.18
C ASP A 280 -9.97 -1.06 -12.84
N ALA A 281 -9.01 -1.67 -12.12
CA ALA A 281 -8.46 -1.10 -10.88
C ALA A 281 -7.78 0.25 -11.15
N ARG A 282 -6.98 0.36 -12.21
CA ARG A 282 -6.34 1.63 -12.63
C ARG A 282 -7.36 2.70 -13.02
N VAL A 283 -8.45 2.30 -13.67
CA VAL A 283 -9.54 3.24 -14.00
C VAL A 283 -10.25 3.71 -12.73
N LEU A 284 -10.41 2.86 -11.72
CA LEU A 284 -10.97 3.23 -10.41
C LEU A 284 -10.09 4.25 -9.67
N ASP A 285 -8.77 4.19 -9.82
CA ASP A 285 -7.87 5.21 -9.28
C ASP A 285 -8.12 6.59 -9.93
N PHE A 286 -8.35 6.62 -11.25
CA PHE A 286 -8.75 7.85 -11.93
C PHE A 286 -10.11 8.36 -11.43
N ILE A 287 -11.05 7.46 -11.20
CA ILE A 287 -12.38 7.82 -10.67
C ILE A 287 -12.23 8.41 -9.25
N SER A 288 -11.39 7.84 -8.38
CA SER A 288 -11.18 8.39 -7.05
C SER A 288 -10.55 9.77 -7.09
N THR A 289 -9.55 9.97 -7.94
CA THR A 289 -8.91 11.27 -8.16
C THR A 289 -9.89 12.30 -8.71
N TYR A 290 -10.72 11.95 -9.67
CA TYR A 290 -11.75 12.82 -10.25
C TYR A 290 -12.78 13.27 -9.21
N LEU A 291 -13.24 12.32 -8.39
CA LEU A 291 -14.30 12.58 -7.41
C LEU A 291 -13.81 13.37 -6.20
N SER A 292 -12.60 13.11 -5.67
CA SER A 292 -12.24 13.62 -4.35
C SER A 292 -10.83 14.20 -4.18
N ASP A 293 -9.91 14.07 -5.15
CA ASP A 293 -8.55 14.53 -4.93
C ASP A 293 -8.39 16.04 -5.19
N GLY A 294 -8.24 16.76 -4.07
CA GLY A 294 -8.05 18.19 -4.02
C GLY A 294 -9.33 19.03 -4.14
N LYS A 295 -9.21 20.33 -3.83
CA LYS A 295 -10.34 21.26 -3.75
C LYS A 295 -11.14 21.44 -5.04
N SER A 296 -10.55 21.15 -6.20
CA SER A 296 -11.23 21.24 -7.50
C SER A 296 -11.90 19.94 -7.93
N SER A 297 -11.90 18.91 -7.10
CA SER A 297 -12.60 17.64 -7.36
C SER A 297 -14.11 17.79 -7.24
N LYS A 298 -14.85 16.89 -7.88
CA LYS A 298 -16.30 17.06 -8.06
C LYS A 298 -17.08 17.04 -6.74
N LEU A 299 -16.76 16.07 -5.89
CA LEU A 299 -17.45 15.95 -4.59
C LEU A 299 -17.04 17.09 -3.64
N TYR A 300 -15.74 17.42 -3.57
CA TYR A 300 -15.28 18.48 -2.69
C TYR A 300 -15.94 19.82 -3.05
N LYS A 301 -15.87 20.19 -4.34
CA LYS A 301 -16.45 21.45 -4.80
C LYS A 301 -17.94 21.52 -4.53
N LYS A 302 -18.70 20.49 -4.93
CA LYS A 302 -20.17 20.47 -4.79
C LYS A 302 -20.61 20.43 -3.33
N ILE A 303 -20.03 19.51 -2.53
CA ILE A 303 -20.55 19.17 -1.20
C ILE A 303 -19.93 20.06 -0.11
N VAL A 304 -18.61 20.32 -0.19
CA VAL A 304 -17.91 21.12 0.82
C VAL A 304 -17.94 22.60 0.50
N ASP A 305 -17.56 23.00 -0.74
CA ASP A 305 -17.43 24.42 -1.08
C ASP A 305 -18.79 25.10 -1.39
N ASP A 306 -19.58 24.53 -2.30
CA ASP A 306 -20.79 25.18 -2.80
C ASP A 306 -21.96 24.99 -1.82
N LYS A 307 -22.26 23.75 -1.42
CA LYS A 307 -23.42 23.41 -0.57
C LYS A 307 -23.16 23.46 0.93
N LYS A 308 -21.91 23.47 1.38
CA LYS A 308 -21.52 23.47 2.81
C LYS A 308 -22.14 22.32 3.61
N MET A 309 -22.34 21.16 2.99
CA MET A 309 -23.01 20.01 3.60
C MET A 309 -22.09 19.11 4.40
N ALA A 310 -20.77 19.14 4.14
CA ALA A 310 -19.81 18.30 4.82
C ALA A 310 -18.58 19.07 5.30
N LEU A 311 -18.02 18.62 6.42
CA LEU A 311 -16.71 19.05 6.90
C LEU A 311 -15.60 18.42 6.04
N GLN A 312 -15.81 17.19 5.61
CA GLN A 312 -14.86 16.41 4.83
C GLN A 312 -15.61 15.45 3.91
N ILE A 313 -15.07 15.24 2.72
CA ILE A 313 -15.49 14.22 1.79
C ILE A 313 -14.25 13.64 1.09
N GLY A 314 -14.26 12.34 0.84
CA GLY A 314 -13.15 11.69 0.17
C GLY A 314 -13.57 10.42 -0.57
N ALA A 315 -12.72 9.99 -1.49
CA ALA A 315 -12.81 8.69 -2.17
C ALA A 315 -11.39 8.16 -2.39
N PHE A 316 -11.21 6.87 -2.25
CA PHE A 316 -9.95 6.21 -2.57
C PHE A 316 -10.18 4.73 -2.92
N SER A 317 -9.28 4.20 -3.74
CA SER A 317 -9.19 2.77 -4.02
C SER A 317 -8.21 2.13 -3.05
N TYR A 318 -8.65 1.09 -2.36
CA TYR A 318 -7.79 0.22 -1.57
C TYR A 318 -7.51 -1.03 -2.39
N ASN A 319 -6.47 -0.94 -3.22
CA ASN A 319 -6.12 -1.97 -4.19
C ASN A 319 -5.24 -3.03 -3.54
N GLN A 320 -5.59 -4.32 -3.72
CA GLN A 320 -4.90 -5.47 -3.17
C GLN A 320 -4.77 -6.56 -4.24
N GLU A 321 -3.98 -7.60 -3.98
CA GLU A 321 -3.62 -8.59 -4.99
C GLU A 321 -4.83 -9.36 -5.56
N ASP A 322 -5.76 -9.80 -4.69
CA ASP A 322 -6.89 -10.65 -5.11
C ASP A 322 -8.17 -9.85 -5.38
N TYR A 323 -8.45 -8.86 -4.56
CA TYR A 323 -9.59 -7.96 -4.64
C TYR A 323 -9.18 -6.55 -4.23
N GLY A 324 -9.99 -5.57 -4.55
CA GLY A 324 -9.89 -4.23 -3.98
C GLY A 324 -11.20 -3.81 -3.30
N THR A 325 -11.15 -2.65 -2.69
CA THR A 325 -12.31 -1.96 -2.12
C THR A 325 -12.27 -0.49 -2.50
N TYR A 326 -13.30 0.00 -3.18
CA TYR A 326 -13.46 1.41 -3.46
C TYR A 326 -14.28 2.05 -2.34
N ILE A 327 -13.74 3.05 -1.67
CA ILE A 327 -14.31 3.66 -0.47
C ILE A 327 -14.60 5.13 -0.74
N LEU A 328 -15.84 5.54 -0.48
CA LEU A 328 -16.26 6.94 -0.39
C LEU A 328 -16.67 7.22 1.05
N TYR A 329 -16.29 8.36 1.58
CA TYR A 329 -16.68 8.75 2.93
C TYR A 329 -17.01 10.23 3.01
N GLY A 330 -17.88 10.60 3.96
CA GLY A 330 -18.25 11.99 4.19
C GLY A 330 -18.66 12.24 5.63
N MET A 331 -18.26 13.40 6.16
CA MET A 331 -18.62 13.87 7.49
C MET A 331 -19.64 15.01 7.36
N PRO A 332 -20.93 14.77 7.67
CA PRO A 332 -21.94 15.80 7.57
C PRO A 332 -21.70 16.96 8.56
N GLN A 333 -22.13 18.15 8.19
CA GLN A 333 -22.09 19.33 9.07
C GLN A 333 -23.42 20.06 9.13
N GLY A 334 -23.60 20.86 10.20
CA GLY A 334 -24.83 21.61 10.41
C GLY A 334 -26.03 20.69 10.60
N GLU A 335 -27.09 20.94 9.86
CA GLU A 335 -28.34 20.18 9.90
C GLU A 335 -28.37 19.00 8.91
N PHE A 336 -27.32 18.87 8.10
CA PHE A 336 -27.24 17.79 7.11
C PHE A 336 -26.95 16.44 7.76
N THR A 337 -27.50 15.41 7.18
CA THR A 337 -27.42 14.02 7.64
C THR A 337 -26.51 13.17 6.72
N SER A 338 -26.13 11.98 7.18
CA SER A 338 -25.48 10.97 6.35
C SER A 338 -26.26 10.68 5.06
N LYS A 339 -27.59 10.63 5.14
CA LYS A 339 -28.47 10.38 3.98
C LYS A 339 -28.40 11.48 2.93
N ASP A 340 -28.28 12.73 3.38
CA ASP A 340 -28.12 13.87 2.47
C ASP A 340 -26.81 13.79 1.69
N LEU A 341 -25.71 13.42 2.38
CA LEU A 341 -24.42 13.23 1.71
C LEU A 341 -24.44 12.07 0.74
N VAL A 342 -25.02 10.93 1.13
CA VAL A 342 -25.15 9.76 0.22
C VAL A 342 -25.92 10.12 -1.04
N LYS A 343 -26.99 10.89 -0.92
CA LYS A 343 -27.75 11.37 -2.08
C LYS A 343 -26.88 12.17 -3.04
N GLU A 344 -26.11 13.13 -2.51
CA GLU A 344 -25.23 13.96 -3.34
C GLU A 344 -24.09 13.18 -3.99
N ILE A 345 -23.54 12.20 -3.26
CA ILE A 345 -22.53 11.27 -3.78
C ILE A 345 -23.12 10.45 -4.91
N ASP A 346 -24.32 9.87 -4.72
CA ASP A 346 -25.00 9.04 -5.72
C ASP A 346 -25.33 9.85 -6.98
N GLU A 347 -25.73 11.11 -6.86
CA GLU A 347 -25.93 11.99 -8.00
C GLU A 347 -24.66 12.17 -8.85
N GLU A 348 -23.50 12.35 -8.22
CA GLU A 348 -22.23 12.48 -8.95
C GLU A 348 -21.79 11.14 -9.56
N ILE A 349 -22.02 10.02 -8.87
CA ILE A 349 -21.78 8.69 -9.44
C ILE A 349 -22.68 8.45 -10.68
N VAL A 350 -23.96 8.81 -10.61
CA VAL A 350 -24.88 8.68 -11.76
C VAL A 350 -24.42 9.52 -12.94
N LYS A 351 -23.98 10.77 -12.71
CA LYS A 351 -23.40 11.59 -13.79
C LYS A 351 -22.18 10.89 -14.42
N LEU A 352 -21.28 10.36 -13.61
CA LEU A 352 -20.10 9.64 -14.09
C LEU A 352 -20.46 8.37 -14.88
N GLN A 353 -21.61 7.75 -14.58
CA GLN A 353 -22.12 6.57 -15.29
C GLN A 353 -22.85 6.91 -16.59
N THR A 354 -23.42 8.12 -16.71
CA THR A 354 -24.22 8.54 -17.87
C THR A 354 -23.43 9.39 -18.86
N ASP A 355 -22.64 10.32 -18.35
CA ASP A 355 -21.96 11.33 -19.13
C ASP A 355 -20.46 10.98 -19.27
N LEU A 356 -19.84 11.48 -20.32
CA LEU A 356 -18.39 11.46 -20.44
C LEU A 356 -17.81 12.64 -19.65
N ILE A 357 -16.75 12.40 -18.88
CA ILE A 357 -15.98 13.51 -18.29
C ILE A 357 -15.41 14.39 -19.40
N SER A 358 -15.09 15.65 -19.12
CA SER A 358 -14.51 16.54 -20.13
C SER A 358 -13.09 16.08 -20.50
N GLU A 359 -12.62 16.44 -21.72
CA GLU A 359 -11.24 16.21 -22.14
C GLU A 359 -10.23 16.86 -21.17
N ASN A 360 -10.57 18.07 -20.71
CA ASN A 360 -9.72 18.78 -19.73
C ASN A 360 -9.64 18.04 -18.39
N ASP A 361 -10.74 17.45 -17.91
CA ASP A 361 -10.72 16.63 -16.70
C ASP A 361 -9.86 15.38 -16.92
N LEU A 362 -10.00 14.68 -18.05
CA LEU A 362 -9.17 13.52 -18.36
C LEU A 362 -7.67 13.88 -18.42
N GLN A 363 -7.33 14.99 -19.09
CA GLN A 363 -5.94 15.44 -19.17
C GLN A 363 -5.39 15.80 -17.78
N LYS A 364 -6.20 16.43 -16.93
CA LYS A 364 -5.84 16.72 -15.54
C LYS A 364 -5.55 15.44 -14.74
N LEU A 365 -6.35 14.39 -14.93
CA LEU A 365 -6.11 13.09 -14.26
C LEU A 365 -4.79 12.48 -14.70
N LYS A 366 -4.51 12.46 -16.00
CA LYS A 366 -3.25 11.98 -16.56
C LYS A 366 -2.05 12.73 -16.00
N ASN A 367 -2.10 14.06 -15.96
CA ASN A 367 -1.03 14.89 -15.42
C ASN A 367 -0.81 14.67 -13.91
N LYS A 368 -1.90 14.45 -13.15
CA LYS A 368 -1.80 14.13 -11.72
C LYS A 368 -1.14 12.78 -11.49
N TYR A 369 -1.53 11.78 -12.25
CA TYR A 369 -0.91 10.46 -12.15
C TYR A 369 0.56 10.49 -12.56
N GLU A 370 0.89 11.19 -13.65
CA GLU A 370 2.29 11.38 -14.07
C GLU A 370 3.13 12.02 -12.96
N ASN A 371 2.61 13.05 -12.29
CA ASN A 371 3.29 13.66 -11.16
C ASN A 371 3.46 12.69 -9.98
N GLN A 372 2.44 11.90 -9.64
CA GLN A 372 2.53 10.88 -8.59
C GLN A 372 3.56 9.80 -8.95
N TYR A 373 3.56 9.34 -10.19
CA TYR A 373 4.51 8.36 -10.69
C TYR A 373 5.96 8.86 -10.60
N VAL A 374 6.23 10.09 -11.08
CA VAL A 374 7.56 10.71 -10.99
C VAL A 374 7.97 10.89 -9.52
N SER A 375 7.07 11.37 -8.67
CA SER A 375 7.36 11.56 -7.25
C SER A 375 7.60 10.23 -6.52
N GLY A 376 6.85 9.19 -6.85
CA GLY A 376 7.01 7.85 -6.28
C GLY A 376 8.34 7.17 -6.65
N ASN A 377 8.94 7.57 -7.78
CA ASN A 377 10.22 7.07 -8.26
C ASN A 377 11.38 8.09 -8.07
N SER A 378 11.25 9.05 -7.17
CA SER A 378 12.27 10.10 -6.93
C SER A 378 13.22 9.79 -5.77
N SER A 379 13.00 8.72 -5.03
CA SER A 379 13.88 8.28 -3.95
C SER A 379 14.27 6.82 -4.10
N VAL A 380 15.39 6.42 -3.49
CA VAL A 380 15.83 5.02 -3.51
C VAL A 380 14.82 4.09 -2.85
N GLU A 381 14.13 4.55 -1.80
CA GLU A 381 13.07 3.80 -1.13
C GLU A 381 11.87 3.58 -2.05
N GLY A 382 11.42 4.64 -2.74
CA GLY A 382 10.29 4.54 -3.66
C GLY A 382 10.57 3.62 -4.85
N ILE A 383 11.77 3.72 -5.44
CA ILE A 383 12.21 2.83 -6.52
C ILE A 383 12.28 1.39 -6.03
N ALA A 384 12.88 1.14 -4.86
CA ALA A 384 13.01 -0.21 -4.32
C ALA A 384 11.66 -0.85 -3.98
N ASP A 385 10.75 -0.11 -3.34
CA ASP A 385 9.39 -0.60 -3.06
C ASP A 385 8.61 -0.91 -4.34
N ASN A 386 8.69 -0.04 -5.36
CA ASN A 386 8.03 -0.24 -6.64
C ASN A 386 8.60 -1.45 -7.40
N LEU A 387 9.94 -1.60 -7.50
CA LEU A 387 10.57 -2.76 -8.13
C LEU A 387 10.14 -4.07 -7.46
N ALA A 388 10.18 -4.10 -6.11
CA ALA A 388 9.78 -5.26 -5.33
C ALA A 388 8.29 -5.58 -5.51
N SER A 389 7.42 -4.58 -5.45
CA SER A 389 5.98 -4.73 -5.59
C SER A 389 5.58 -5.18 -6.99
N TYR A 390 6.17 -4.62 -8.05
CA TYR A 390 5.90 -5.04 -9.42
C TYR A 390 6.34 -6.47 -9.68
N TYR A 391 7.50 -6.89 -9.16
CA TYR A 391 7.90 -8.29 -9.24
C TYR A 391 6.95 -9.20 -8.47
N LEU A 392 6.79 -8.94 -7.17
CA LEU A 392 6.15 -9.87 -6.25
C LEU A 392 4.63 -9.96 -6.47
N LEU A 393 3.98 -8.81 -6.63
CA LEU A 393 2.52 -8.73 -6.68
C LEU A 393 1.96 -8.73 -8.10
N TYR A 394 2.70 -8.22 -9.09
CA TYR A 394 2.24 -8.16 -10.48
C TYR A 394 2.92 -9.20 -11.38
N GLY A 395 4.12 -9.68 -11.02
CA GLY A 395 4.90 -10.61 -11.82
C GLY A 395 5.58 -9.97 -13.04
N ASP A 396 5.72 -8.64 -13.04
CA ASP A 396 6.34 -7.88 -14.13
C ASP A 396 7.07 -6.64 -13.60
N VAL A 397 8.38 -6.73 -13.40
CA VAL A 397 9.21 -5.62 -12.91
C VAL A 397 9.18 -4.41 -13.85
N ASN A 398 9.04 -4.65 -15.17
CA ASN A 398 9.06 -3.58 -16.15
C ASN A 398 7.84 -2.64 -16.09
N LEU A 399 6.83 -2.96 -15.27
CA LEU A 399 5.75 -2.03 -14.95
C LEU A 399 6.28 -0.71 -14.37
N ILE A 400 7.44 -0.71 -13.71
CA ILE A 400 8.10 0.53 -13.28
C ILE A 400 8.38 1.49 -14.44
N ASN A 401 8.43 1.01 -15.66
CA ASN A 401 8.68 1.81 -16.86
C ASN A 401 7.45 1.98 -17.75
N THR A 402 6.44 1.10 -17.63
CA THR A 402 5.33 1.02 -18.59
C THR A 402 3.96 1.34 -17.98
N GLU A 403 3.83 1.35 -16.67
CA GLU A 403 2.54 1.60 -16.02
C GLU A 403 1.98 2.99 -16.32
N ILE A 404 2.85 4.00 -16.45
CA ILE A 404 2.47 5.35 -16.85
C ILE A 404 1.76 5.37 -18.23
N GLU A 405 2.21 4.53 -19.16
CA GLU A 405 1.58 4.42 -20.48
C GLU A 405 0.19 3.79 -20.38
N MET A 406 0.01 2.81 -19.48
CA MET A 406 -1.29 2.20 -19.21
C MET A 406 -2.29 3.23 -18.69
N TYR A 407 -1.91 4.07 -17.72
CA TYR A 407 -2.76 5.15 -17.23
C TYR A 407 -3.01 6.22 -18.29
N ASN A 408 -2.01 6.60 -19.07
CA ASN A 408 -2.17 7.57 -20.15
C ASN A 408 -3.06 7.07 -21.29
N SER A 409 -3.23 5.75 -21.43
CA SER A 409 -4.13 5.16 -22.42
C SER A 409 -5.59 5.08 -21.96
N ILE A 410 -5.92 5.42 -20.71
CA ILE A 410 -7.30 5.39 -20.19
C ILE A 410 -8.15 6.42 -20.92
N THR A 411 -9.35 5.99 -21.33
CA THR A 411 -10.32 6.80 -22.06
C THR A 411 -11.50 7.23 -21.18
N ARG A 412 -12.23 8.24 -21.61
CA ARG A 412 -13.45 8.70 -20.92
C ARG A 412 -14.55 7.63 -20.93
N GLU A 413 -14.62 6.85 -21.99
CA GLU A 413 -15.55 5.73 -22.17
C GLU A 413 -15.27 4.62 -21.16
N GLU A 414 -14.00 4.30 -20.91
CA GLU A 414 -13.60 3.34 -19.89
C GLU A 414 -13.98 3.82 -18.48
N ILE A 415 -13.75 5.10 -18.16
CA ILE A 415 -14.13 5.70 -16.87
C ILE A 415 -15.65 5.53 -16.65
N ARG A 416 -16.47 5.87 -17.63
CA ARG A 416 -17.93 5.69 -17.56
C ARG A 416 -18.31 4.21 -17.42
N THR A 417 -17.69 3.34 -18.19
CA THR A 417 -18.00 1.89 -18.20
C THR A 417 -17.65 1.24 -16.86
N VAL A 418 -16.48 1.56 -16.31
CA VAL A 418 -16.01 1.04 -15.01
C VAL A 418 -16.85 1.60 -13.87
N ALA A 419 -17.22 2.88 -13.92
CA ALA A 419 -18.16 3.44 -12.94
C ALA A 419 -19.51 2.70 -12.93
N LYS A 420 -20.08 2.37 -14.12
CA LYS A 420 -21.29 1.56 -14.22
C LYS A 420 -21.12 0.15 -13.62
N LYS A 421 -19.96 -0.45 -13.86
CA LYS A 421 -19.69 -1.84 -13.47
C LYS A 421 -19.54 -2.00 -11.96
N TYR A 422 -18.86 -1.07 -11.29
CA TYR A 422 -18.47 -1.24 -9.90
C TYR A 422 -19.19 -0.32 -8.90
N LEU A 423 -19.62 0.87 -9.29
CA LEU A 423 -20.22 1.83 -8.36
C LEU A 423 -21.76 1.73 -8.35
N ASN A 424 -22.28 0.50 -8.21
CA ASN A 424 -23.72 0.24 -8.18
C ASN A 424 -24.26 0.36 -6.74
N PRO A 425 -25.22 1.25 -6.46
CA PRO A 425 -25.81 1.41 -5.13
C PRO A 425 -26.41 0.12 -4.53
N ASN A 426 -26.84 -0.82 -5.37
CA ASN A 426 -27.38 -2.12 -4.91
C ASN A 426 -26.28 -3.15 -4.58
N GLN A 427 -25.01 -2.82 -4.75
CA GLN A 427 -23.87 -3.73 -4.56
C GLN A 427 -22.81 -3.10 -3.66
N ARG A 428 -23.26 -2.38 -2.64
CA ARG A 428 -22.37 -1.65 -1.73
C ARG A 428 -22.67 -1.89 -0.26
N LEU A 429 -21.70 -1.60 0.56
CA LEU A 429 -21.88 -1.30 1.98
C LEU A 429 -22.22 0.19 2.15
N LEU A 430 -23.25 0.49 2.93
CA LEU A 430 -23.46 1.78 3.56
C LEU A 430 -23.25 1.61 5.06
N LEU A 431 -22.22 2.23 5.58
CA LEU A 431 -21.87 2.19 7.00
C LEU A 431 -22.09 3.58 7.61
N ASP A 432 -23.05 3.68 8.50
CA ASP A 432 -23.20 4.82 9.39
C ASP A 432 -22.26 4.65 10.58
N TYR A 433 -21.20 5.43 10.62
CA TYR A 433 -20.23 5.46 11.69
C TYR A 433 -20.59 6.63 12.62
N VAL A 434 -21.11 6.32 13.81
CA VAL A 434 -21.76 7.30 14.67
C VAL A 434 -21.13 7.37 16.05
N PRO A 435 -21.21 8.53 16.73
CA PRO A 435 -20.81 8.63 18.13
C PRO A 435 -21.61 7.62 18.97
N ALA A 436 -20.95 6.94 19.90
CA ALA A 436 -21.65 6.11 20.87
C ALA A 436 -22.54 7.03 21.75
N LYS A 437 -23.77 6.58 21.99
CA LYS A 437 -24.67 7.30 22.91
C LYS A 437 -24.05 7.27 24.30
N ASP A 438 -23.91 8.43 24.91
CA ASP A 438 -23.47 8.53 26.30
C ASP A 438 -24.36 7.66 27.18
N LYS A 439 -23.77 6.76 27.96
CA LYS A 439 -24.46 5.97 29.00
C LYS A 439 -24.97 6.84 30.17
N ALA A 440 -25.00 8.15 30.00
CA ALA A 440 -25.23 9.15 31.06
C ALA A 440 -26.70 9.52 31.32
N GLU A 441 -27.70 8.84 30.72
CA GLU A 441 -29.10 9.11 31.03
C GLU A 441 -29.78 8.07 31.94
N ASN A 442 -29.01 7.20 32.61
CA ASN A 442 -29.54 6.29 33.61
C ASN A 442 -28.80 6.42 34.95
N LYS A 443 -28.89 7.57 35.59
CA LYS A 443 -28.66 7.73 37.05
C LYS A 443 -29.74 8.61 37.64
#